data_83bc0ac54b0083c5c8443c7df104f09f
#
_entry.id   83bc0ac54b0083c5c8443c7df104f09f
#
_cell.length_a   1.000
_cell.length_b   1.000
_cell.length_c   1.000
_cell.angle_alpha   90.00
_cell.angle_beta   90.00
_cell.angle_gamma   90.00
#
_symmetry.space_group_name_H-M   'P 1'
#
loop_
_entity.id
_entity.type
_entity.pdbx_description
1 polymer ?
#
loop_
_entity_poly.entity_id
_entity_poly.type
_entity_poly.pdbx_seq_one_letter_code
_entity_poly.pdbx_strand_id
1 'polypeptide(L)'
;MRMTNKIMRNNSLYNINQTKIMEDKLTNQMTNQSKIVRPSDDPVVAIRALRLRSNVTSVTQYHDKNAADADQWLTVTADALATIDSVLKNLYEQATGAANKYETSEDLSIILEQMKSLTKEFYASGNVDYAGRYVFSGFRTD
;
A
#
# COMPACT_ATOMS: atom_id res chain seq x y z
N MET A 1 -29.06 65.58 6.74
CA MET A 1 -28.05 65.39 7.82
C MET A 1 -26.76 66.03 7.40
N ARG A 2 -26.25 66.94 8.24
CA ARG A 2 -24.95 67.60 7.93
C ARG A 2 -23.82 66.66 8.34
N MET A 3 -23.08 66.07 7.40
CA MET A 3 -21.94 65.25 7.72
C MET A 3 -20.79 66.11 8.31
N THR A 4 -20.33 65.75 9.49
CA THR A 4 -19.24 66.44 10.16
C THR A 4 -17.93 66.03 9.51
N ASN A 5 -16.96 66.94 9.37
CA ASN A 5 -15.61 66.65 8.83
C ASN A 5 -14.91 65.43 9.51
N LYS A 6 -15.21 65.22 10.79
CA LYS A 6 -14.76 64.05 11.56
C LYS A 6 -15.32 62.72 11.00
N ILE A 7 -16.61 62.67 10.62
CA ILE A 7 -17.23 61.49 10.04
C ILE A 7 -16.63 61.20 8.65
N MET A 8 -16.42 62.23 7.83
CA MET A 8 -15.81 62.06 6.49
C MET A 8 -14.36 61.50 6.60
N ARG A 9 -13.58 62.03 7.55
CA ARG A 9 -12.20 61.55 7.78
C ARG A 9 -12.19 60.10 8.27
N ASN A 10 -13.07 59.74 9.20
CA ASN A 10 -13.16 58.39 9.71
C ASN A 10 -13.59 57.38 8.62
N ASN A 11 -14.57 57.75 7.77
CA ASN A 11 -14.95 56.94 6.63
C ASN A 11 -13.81 56.76 5.61
N SER A 12 -13.07 57.81 5.34
CA SER A 12 -11.91 57.73 4.45
C SER A 12 -10.81 56.82 5.02
N LEU A 13 -10.49 56.93 6.31
CA LEU A 13 -9.54 56.07 7.00
C LEU A 13 -10.03 54.59 7.02
N TYR A 14 -11.30 54.36 7.23
CA TYR A 14 -11.88 53.01 7.17
C TYR A 14 -11.71 52.39 5.76
N ASN A 15 -12.04 53.14 4.70
CA ASN A 15 -11.92 52.69 3.34
C ASN A 15 -10.44 52.40 2.96
N ILE A 16 -9.51 53.27 3.39
CA ILE A 16 -8.06 53.03 3.19
C ILE A 16 -7.61 51.78 3.90
N ASN A 17 -8.06 51.53 5.13
CA ASN A 17 -7.71 50.33 5.87
C ASN A 17 -8.27 49.06 5.21
N GLN A 18 -9.51 49.10 4.69
CA GLN A 18 -10.08 47.97 3.94
C GLN A 18 -9.29 47.67 2.65
N THR A 19 -8.88 48.72 1.94
CA THR A 19 -8.02 48.56 0.73
C THR A 19 -6.69 47.93 1.08
N LYS A 20 -6.02 48.37 2.16
CA LYS A 20 -4.76 47.77 2.65
C LYS A 20 -4.90 46.31 3.01
N ILE A 21 -5.99 45.92 3.69
CA ILE A 21 -6.27 44.52 4.05
C ILE A 21 -6.44 43.68 2.77
N MET A 22 -7.12 44.22 1.76
CA MET A 22 -7.30 43.51 0.49
C MET A 22 -5.98 43.39 -0.27
N GLU A 23 -5.15 44.43 -0.29
CA GLU A 23 -3.82 44.44 -0.89
C GLU A 23 -2.91 43.39 -0.23
N ASP A 24 -2.87 43.35 1.11
CA ASP A 24 -2.10 42.35 1.86
C ASP A 24 -2.56 40.92 1.52
N LYS A 25 -3.87 40.70 1.47
CA LYS A 25 -4.41 39.39 1.07
C LYS A 25 -3.98 38.99 -0.33
N LEU A 26 -4.08 39.90 -1.31
CA LEU A 26 -3.68 39.64 -2.71
C LEU A 26 -2.17 39.38 -2.81
N THR A 27 -1.37 40.18 -2.12
CA THR A 27 0.10 40.02 -2.08
C THR A 27 0.48 38.64 -1.49
N ASN A 28 -0.17 38.22 -0.43
CA ASN A 28 0.04 36.91 0.18
C ASN A 28 -0.38 35.77 -0.79
N GLN A 29 -1.48 35.93 -1.53
CA GLN A 29 -1.91 34.96 -2.53
C GLN A 29 -0.92 34.88 -3.71
N MET A 30 -0.38 35.99 -4.15
CA MET A 30 0.64 36.03 -5.21
C MET A 30 1.95 35.40 -4.75
N THR A 31 2.41 35.72 -3.55
CA THR A 31 3.68 35.20 -2.99
C THR A 31 3.61 33.68 -2.79
N ASN A 32 2.50 33.17 -2.29
CA ASN A 32 2.31 31.73 -2.03
C ASN A 32 1.75 30.95 -3.22
N GLN A 33 1.45 31.63 -4.33
CA GLN A 33 0.80 31.04 -5.53
C GLN A 33 -0.44 30.19 -5.19
N SER A 34 -1.13 30.54 -4.11
CA SER A 34 -2.27 29.79 -3.57
C SER A 34 -3.42 30.76 -3.26
N LYS A 35 -4.61 30.44 -3.76
CA LYS A 35 -5.84 31.23 -3.52
C LYS A 35 -6.23 31.24 -2.04
N ILE A 36 -5.93 30.16 -1.31
CA ILE A 36 -6.24 30.00 0.10
C ILE A 36 -4.94 29.73 0.84
N VAL A 37 -4.57 30.65 1.72
CA VAL A 37 -3.38 30.51 2.58
C VAL A 37 -3.78 29.99 3.95
N ARG A 38 -4.95 30.41 4.43
CA ARG A 38 -5.49 30.02 5.75
C ARG A 38 -6.87 29.40 5.58
N PRO A 39 -7.21 28.35 6.35
CA PRO A 39 -8.57 27.76 6.34
C PRO A 39 -9.69 28.78 6.62
N SER A 40 -9.37 29.88 7.34
CA SER A 40 -10.29 30.98 7.64
C SER A 40 -10.65 31.87 6.44
N ASP A 41 -9.84 31.84 5.36
CA ASP A 41 -10.08 32.67 4.18
C ASP A 41 -11.32 32.21 3.39
N ASP A 42 -11.48 30.88 3.25
CA ASP A 42 -12.66 30.23 2.69
C ASP A 42 -12.77 28.81 3.23
N PRO A 43 -13.57 28.60 4.30
CA PRO A 43 -13.66 27.31 4.96
C PRO A 43 -14.27 26.22 4.06
N VAL A 44 -15.18 26.57 3.14
CA VAL A 44 -15.83 25.61 2.25
C VAL A 44 -14.82 25.03 1.25
N VAL A 45 -14.03 25.91 0.65
CA VAL A 45 -13.01 25.50 -0.33
C VAL A 45 -11.85 24.80 0.39
N ALA A 46 -11.49 25.23 1.59
CA ALA A 46 -10.47 24.56 2.41
C ALA A 46 -10.85 23.09 2.73
N ILE A 47 -12.09 22.84 3.16
CA ILE A 47 -12.59 21.48 3.43
C ILE A 47 -12.59 20.64 2.15
N ARG A 48 -13.02 21.20 1.02
CA ARG A 48 -12.97 20.49 -0.28
C ARG A 48 -11.54 20.13 -0.69
N ALA A 49 -10.61 21.06 -0.54
CA ALA A 49 -9.20 20.84 -0.85
C ALA A 49 -8.58 19.75 0.03
N LEU A 50 -8.89 19.74 1.33
CA LEU A 50 -8.45 18.70 2.26
C LEU A 50 -9.00 17.32 1.89
N ARG A 51 -10.29 17.22 1.55
CA ARG A 51 -10.90 15.97 1.08
C ARG A 51 -10.24 15.45 -0.20
N LEU A 52 -10.01 16.34 -1.16
CA LEU A 52 -9.35 15.95 -2.42
C LEU A 52 -7.90 15.50 -2.19
N ARG A 53 -7.15 16.18 -1.33
CA ARG A 53 -5.80 15.75 -0.95
C ARG A 53 -5.80 14.40 -0.24
N SER A 54 -6.73 14.19 0.69
CA SER A 54 -6.90 12.90 1.37
C SER A 54 -7.22 11.79 0.37
N ASN A 55 -8.11 12.04 -0.59
CA ASN A 55 -8.43 11.06 -1.63
C ASN A 55 -7.22 10.75 -2.52
N VAL A 56 -6.46 11.77 -2.94
CA VAL A 56 -5.23 11.58 -3.72
C VAL A 56 -4.23 10.74 -2.94
N THR A 57 -3.99 11.07 -1.65
CA THR A 57 -3.10 10.28 -0.79
C THR A 57 -3.55 8.82 -0.69
N SER A 58 -4.85 8.57 -0.50
CA SER A 58 -5.40 7.23 -0.43
C SER A 58 -5.22 6.45 -1.74
N VAL A 59 -5.52 7.09 -2.88
CA VAL A 59 -5.34 6.47 -4.20
C VAL A 59 -3.86 6.16 -4.47
N THR A 60 -2.97 7.09 -4.15
CA THR A 60 -1.52 6.88 -4.28
C THR A 60 -1.05 5.72 -3.40
N GLN A 61 -1.53 5.64 -2.16
CA GLN A 61 -1.22 4.51 -1.27
C GLN A 61 -1.71 3.18 -1.85
N TYR A 62 -2.94 3.13 -2.35
CA TYR A 62 -3.47 1.90 -2.96
C TYR A 62 -2.69 1.49 -4.20
N HIS A 63 -2.35 2.45 -5.06
CA HIS A 63 -1.64 2.17 -6.31
C HIS A 63 -0.16 1.81 -6.06
N ASP A 64 0.57 2.66 -5.33
CA ASP A 64 2.03 2.55 -5.26
C ASP A 64 2.52 1.56 -4.20
N LYS A 65 1.70 1.31 -3.16
CA LYS A 65 2.08 0.40 -2.07
C LYS A 65 1.24 -0.86 -2.05
N ASN A 66 -0.08 -0.73 -1.86
CA ASN A 66 -0.91 -1.91 -1.63
C ASN A 66 -0.98 -2.84 -2.84
N ALA A 67 -1.00 -2.28 -4.06
CA ALA A 67 -1.00 -3.09 -5.28
C ALA A 67 0.36 -3.80 -5.47
N ALA A 68 1.47 -3.11 -5.21
CA ALA A 68 2.81 -3.70 -5.30
C ALA A 68 3.01 -4.80 -4.23
N ASP A 69 2.59 -4.56 -2.99
CA ASP A 69 2.66 -5.56 -1.92
C ASP A 69 1.80 -6.79 -2.23
N ALA A 70 0.60 -6.58 -2.79
CA ALA A 70 -0.27 -7.67 -3.21
C ALA A 70 0.33 -8.48 -4.37
N ASP A 71 0.95 -7.84 -5.35
CA ASP A 71 1.62 -8.50 -6.46
C ASP A 71 2.79 -9.37 -5.97
N GLN A 72 3.61 -8.84 -5.07
CA GLN A 72 4.70 -9.61 -4.46
C GLN A 72 4.19 -10.79 -3.63
N TRP A 73 3.14 -10.60 -2.84
CA TRP A 73 2.51 -11.69 -2.09
C TRP A 73 2.00 -12.79 -3.00
N LEU A 74 1.33 -12.43 -4.09
CA LEU A 74 0.82 -13.38 -5.08
C LEU A 74 1.97 -14.10 -5.80
N THR A 75 3.04 -13.40 -6.12
CA THR A 75 4.23 -14.00 -6.75
C THR A 75 4.85 -15.05 -5.84
N VAL A 76 5.11 -14.72 -4.57
CA VAL A 76 5.66 -15.69 -3.59
C VAL A 76 4.71 -16.88 -3.41
N THR A 77 3.39 -16.64 -3.40
CA THR A 77 2.40 -17.71 -3.32
C THR A 77 2.44 -18.62 -4.54
N ALA A 78 2.54 -18.05 -5.74
CA ALA A 78 2.62 -18.80 -6.98
C ALA A 78 3.90 -19.64 -7.07
N ASP A 79 5.03 -19.09 -6.67
CA ASP A 79 6.31 -19.78 -6.65
C ASP A 79 6.32 -20.95 -5.65
N ALA A 80 5.73 -20.73 -4.46
CA ALA A 80 5.58 -21.80 -3.48
C ALA A 80 4.66 -22.91 -3.99
N LEU A 81 3.55 -22.59 -4.65
CA LEU A 81 2.65 -23.58 -5.27
C LEU A 81 3.34 -24.34 -6.42
N ALA A 82 4.13 -23.66 -7.25
CA ALA A 82 4.90 -24.30 -8.31
C ALA A 82 5.94 -25.28 -7.74
N THR A 83 6.59 -24.92 -6.63
CA THR A 83 7.51 -25.82 -5.92
C THR A 83 6.77 -27.03 -5.35
N ILE A 84 5.63 -26.83 -4.70
CA ILE A 84 4.78 -27.92 -4.18
C ILE A 84 4.37 -28.87 -5.31
N ASP A 85 3.94 -28.36 -6.46
CA ASP A 85 3.55 -29.17 -7.62
C ASP A 85 4.71 -30.01 -8.14
N SER A 86 5.91 -29.41 -8.23
CA SER A 86 7.14 -30.10 -8.63
C SER A 86 7.52 -31.22 -7.65
N VAL A 87 7.47 -30.93 -6.34
CA VAL A 87 7.75 -31.93 -5.28
C VAL A 87 6.75 -33.09 -5.34
N LEU A 88 5.47 -32.80 -5.54
CA LEU A 88 4.44 -33.84 -5.65
C LEU A 88 4.64 -34.71 -6.90
N LYS A 89 5.05 -34.13 -8.04
CA LYS A 89 5.39 -34.90 -9.25
C LYS A 89 6.57 -35.81 -9.01
N ASN A 90 7.64 -35.29 -8.39
CA ASN A 90 8.81 -36.09 -8.04
C ASN A 90 8.47 -37.20 -7.05
N LEU A 91 7.64 -36.96 -6.05
CA LEU A 91 7.15 -37.98 -5.12
C LEU A 91 6.35 -39.08 -5.84
N TYR A 92 5.50 -38.69 -6.80
CA TYR A 92 4.74 -39.63 -7.61
C TYR A 92 5.66 -40.48 -8.48
N GLU A 93 6.68 -39.91 -9.11
CA GLU A 93 7.67 -40.64 -9.91
C GLU A 93 8.45 -41.63 -9.05
N GLN A 94 8.94 -41.20 -7.88
CA GLN A 94 9.65 -42.08 -6.94
C GLN A 94 8.78 -43.23 -6.44
N ALA A 95 7.51 -42.94 -6.12
CA ALA A 95 6.57 -43.97 -5.68
C ALA A 95 6.25 -44.99 -6.79
N THR A 96 6.14 -44.51 -8.03
CA THR A 96 5.91 -45.36 -9.19
C THR A 96 7.14 -46.22 -9.50
N GLY A 97 8.35 -45.64 -9.37
CA GLY A 97 9.62 -46.38 -9.47
C GLY A 97 9.70 -47.50 -8.42
N ALA A 98 9.44 -47.13 -7.16
CA ALA A 98 9.43 -48.13 -6.06
C ALA A 98 8.46 -49.25 -6.20
N ALA A 99 7.35 -49.05 -6.92
CA ALA A 99 6.35 -50.10 -7.21
C ALA A 99 6.79 -51.15 -8.24
N ASN A 100 7.96 -50.93 -8.88
CA ASN A 100 8.46 -51.88 -9.85
C ASN A 100 9.01 -53.15 -9.17
N LYS A 101 8.62 -54.29 -9.68
CA LYS A 101 8.94 -55.63 -9.11
C LYS A 101 10.42 -55.98 -9.15
N TYR A 102 11.24 -55.24 -9.90
CA TYR A 102 12.66 -55.56 -10.16
C TYR A 102 13.62 -54.74 -9.29
N GLU A 103 13.11 -53.87 -8.41
CA GLU A 103 13.97 -53.06 -7.52
C GLU A 103 14.57 -53.93 -6.40
N THR A 104 15.83 -53.69 -6.09
CA THR A 104 16.50 -54.39 -5.00
C THR A 104 16.18 -53.72 -3.65
N SER A 105 16.46 -54.43 -2.53
CA SER A 105 16.24 -53.86 -1.18
C SER A 105 17.09 -52.60 -0.93
N GLU A 106 18.26 -52.50 -1.57
CA GLU A 106 19.16 -51.33 -1.48
C GLU A 106 18.58 -50.17 -2.28
N ASP A 107 18.05 -50.39 -3.48
CA ASP A 107 17.42 -49.37 -4.30
C ASP A 107 16.18 -48.80 -3.60
N LEU A 108 15.36 -49.65 -3.00
CA LEU A 108 14.19 -49.20 -2.22
C LEU A 108 14.58 -48.34 -1.01
N SER A 109 15.73 -48.62 -0.37
CA SER A 109 16.21 -47.80 0.74
C SER A 109 16.64 -46.40 0.29
N ILE A 110 17.25 -46.29 -0.89
CA ILE A 110 17.62 -44.99 -1.48
C ILE A 110 16.38 -44.19 -1.86
N ILE A 111 15.39 -44.84 -2.50
CA ILE A 111 14.11 -44.19 -2.83
C ILE A 111 13.40 -43.69 -1.58
N LEU A 112 13.43 -44.47 -0.50
CA LEU A 112 12.81 -44.07 0.79
C LEU A 112 13.47 -42.79 1.36
N GLU A 113 14.79 -42.69 1.32
CA GLU A 113 15.49 -41.50 1.78
C GLU A 113 15.20 -40.26 0.90
N GLN A 114 15.11 -40.46 -0.43
CA GLN A 114 14.69 -39.42 -1.36
C GLN A 114 13.27 -38.92 -1.06
N MET A 115 12.31 -39.84 -0.85
CA MET A 115 10.92 -39.50 -0.49
C MET A 115 10.86 -38.76 0.86
N LYS A 116 11.65 -39.13 1.84
CA LYS A 116 11.75 -38.39 3.11
C LYS A 116 12.28 -36.97 2.92
N SER A 117 13.27 -36.79 2.04
CA SER A 117 13.82 -35.48 1.71
C SER A 117 12.77 -34.61 1.00
N LEU A 118 12.08 -35.15 -0.01
CA LEU A 118 11.00 -34.46 -0.71
C LEU A 118 9.83 -34.10 0.23
N THR A 119 9.53 -34.97 1.20
CA THR A 119 8.53 -34.66 2.23
C THR A 119 8.92 -33.46 3.09
N LYS A 120 10.21 -33.36 3.48
CA LYS A 120 10.70 -32.16 4.21
C LYS A 120 10.61 -30.91 3.36
N GLU A 121 10.94 -31.01 2.08
CA GLU A 121 10.82 -29.88 1.13
C GLU A 121 9.37 -29.44 0.94
N PHE A 122 8.43 -30.39 0.88
CA PHE A 122 6.99 -30.12 0.85
C PHE A 122 6.54 -29.30 2.08
N TYR A 123 6.93 -29.71 3.29
CA TYR A 123 6.62 -28.95 4.51
C TYR A 123 7.31 -27.58 4.53
N ALA A 124 8.53 -27.47 4.05
CA ALA A 124 9.22 -26.19 3.97
C ALA A 124 8.51 -25.23 3.00
N SER A 125 8.08 -25.72 1.84
CA SER A 125 7.30 -24.93 0.87
C SER A 125 5.90 -24.54 1.38
N GLY A 126 5.28 -25.40 2.22
CA GLY A 126 4.01 -25.07 2.87
C GLY A 126 4.14 -24.04 3.99
N ASN A 127 5.33 -23.85 4.54
CA ASN A 127 5.63 -22.90 5.61
C ASN A 127 6.42 -21.69 5.11
N VAL A 128 6.29 -21.35 3.83
CA VAL A 128 6.95 -20.15 3.28
C VAL A 128 6.35 -18.89 3.90
N ASP A 129 7.22 -17.97 4.28
CA ASP A 129 6.84 -16.68 4.84
C ASP A 129 7.13 -15.53 3.87
N TYR A 130 6.33 -14.48 3.96
CA TYR A 130 6.55 -13.20 3.31
C TYR A 130 6.38 -12.07 4.31
N ALA A 131 7.43 -11.29 4.51
CA ALA A 131 7.47 -10.18 5.47
C ALA A 131 7.05 -10.59 6.91
N GLY A 132 7.46 -11.80 7.34
CA GLY A 132 7.15 -12.32 8.68
C GLY A 132 5.74 -12.87 8.84
N ARG A 133 5.05 -13.14 7.73
CA ARG A 133 3.71 -13.76 7.72
C ARG A 133 3.72 -15.02 6.89
N TYR A 134 3.21 -16.11 7.43
CA TYR A 134 3.06 -17.34 6.68
C TYR A 134 1.97 -17.22 5.62
N VAL A 135 2.35 -17.54 4.37
CA VAL A 135 1.48 -17.33 3.21
C VAL A 135 0.23 -18.21 3.25
N PHE A 136 0.36 -19.47 3.72
CA PHE A 136 -0.71 -20.46 3.73
C PHE A 136 -1.45 -20.58 5.07
N SER A 137 -1.13 -19.77 6.07
CA SER A 137 -1.75 -19.86 7.40
C SER A 137 -3.11 -19.15 7.52
N GLY A 138 -3.59 -18.49 6.47
CA GLY A 138 -4.84 -17.74 6.48
C GLY A 138 -4.76 -16.53 7.42
N PHE A 139 -5.66 -16.46 8.43
CA PHE A 139 -5.66 -15.38 9.42
C PHE A 139 -4.68 -15.57 10.58
N ARG A 140 -4.06 -16.73 10.68
CA ARG A 140 -3.08 -17.06 11.73
C ARG A 140 -1.68 -16.93 11.14
N THR A 141 -1.19 -15.70 11.08
CA THR A 141 0.05 -15.33 10.36
C THR A 141 1.29 -15.23 11.26
N ASP A 142 1.15 -15.47 12.55
CA ASP A 142 2.15 -15.43 13.62
C ASP A 142 2.38 -16.81 14.26
#